data_047a0bd2c1a738af84ed66018bd5dda9
#
_entry.id   047a0bd2c1a738af84ed66018bd5dda9
#
_cell.length_a   1.000
_cell.length_b   1.000
_cell.length_c   1.000
_cell.angle_alpha   90.00
_cell.angle_beta   90.00
_cell.angle_gamma   90.00
#
_symmetry.space_group_name_H-M   'P 1'
#
loop_
_entity.id
_entity.type
_entity.pdbx_description
1 polymer ?
#
loop_
_entity_poly.entity_id
_entity_poly.type
_entity_poly.pdbx_seq_one_letter_code
_entity_poly.pdbx_strand_id
1 'polypeptide(L)'
;NGLILDNVYPSTGWIEGYVRPEGQLVPQVLGTDTDGDGLLDAPAVQSWSRFTPRVGLEYQFDPSMMFFASYSQGFKSGTFNPRATINEPGVNPEVVDSFELGMKSDLSDTLRLNVTLFSYDHSDRQYIGVEGDLSDPTALDQRLRNAAETAATGAELEMTWIASENLQFDVAYGYIDFEIKENNAIPPLIGSASTPENTFNLNANYFLETSFGDITFNANYYYRSDYLLFEASDLIEQDAYGMVNLSARWESIEGDWYAGLHVKNLTDEEYLTGGYDFVTRDEDGNFGPGLGGDTTLIGYYGDPRTVHLTLGYRF
;
A
#
# COMPACT_ATOMS: atom_id res chain seq x y z
N ASN A 1 -11.04 20.97 16.72
CA ASN A 1 -10.05 21.15 17.74
C ASN A 1 -8.63 21.00 17.19
N GLY A 2 -8.38 20.25 16.10
CA GLY A 2 -7.09 20.20 15.43
C GLY A 2 -6.60 21.57 14.95
N LEU A 3 -7.51 22.44 14.58
CA LEU A 3 -7.20 23.83 14.20
C LEU A 3 -6.54 24.64 15.32
N ILE A 4 -6.90 24.38 16.56
CA ILE A 4 -6.28 25.03 17.71
C ILE A 4 -4.84 24.53 17.86
N LEU A 5 -4.60 23.26 17.52
CA LEU A 5 -3.31 22.65 17.65
C LEU A 5 -2.32 23.21 16.63
N ASP A 6 -2.74 23.36 15.40
CA ASP A 6 -1.91 23.94 14.35
C ASP A 6 -1.52 25.38 14.63
N ASN A 7 -2.36 26.09 15.39
CA ASN A 7 -2.08 27.48 15.79
C ASN A 7 -1.39 27.59 17.14
N VAL A 8 -1.45 26.55 17.95
CA VAL A 8 -0.86 26.54 19.30
C VAL A 8 0.65 26.31 19.26
N TYR A 9 1.16 25.72 18.16
CA TYR A 9 2.53 25.23 18.15
C TYR A 9 3.45 25.82 17.09
N PRO A 10 3.55 27.12 16.92
CA PRO A 10 4.55 27.67 16.00
C PRO A 10 5.99 27.48 16.50
N SER A 11 6.24 27.57 17.78
CA SER A 11 7.60 27.40 18.32
C SER A 11 7.65 26.94 19.77
N THR A 12 6.69 27.35 20.59
CA THR A 12 6.70 27.06 22.02
C THR A 12 5.60 26.12 22.46
N GLY A 13 4.72 25.77 21.53
CA GLY A 13 3.58 24.91 21.83
C GLY A 13 2.42 25.57 22.57
N TRP A 14 2.49 26.88 22.83
CA TRP A 14 1.46 27.59 23.57
C TRP A 14 1.03 28.88 22.89
N ILE A 15 -0.25 29.19 22.96
CA ILE A 15 -0.76 30.53 22.68
C ILE A 15 -0.73 31.30 24.00
N GLU A 16 -0.15 32.47 23.99
CA GLU A 16 -0.10 33.34 25.16
C GLU A 16 -1.53 33.60 25.68
N GLY A 17 -1.75 33.34 26.97
CA GLY A 17 -3.06 33.49 27.59
C GLY A 17 -4.01 32.32 27.45
N TYR A 18 -3.61 31.23 26.77
CA TYR A 18 -4.42 30.03 26.72
C TYR A 18 -4.36 29.24 28.03
N VAL A 19 -5.50 29.10 28.70
CA VAL A 19 -5.64 28.23 29.87
C VAL A 19 -6.24 26.92 29.44
N ARG A 20 -5.51 25.86 29.61
CA ARG A 20 -5.93 24.50 29.28
C ARG A 20 -7.07 24.05 30.19
N PRO A 21 -8.18 23.55 29.65
CA PRO A 21 -9.20 22.87 30.48
C PRO A 21 -8.61 21.63 31.14
N GLU A 22 -8.92 21.43 32.42
CA GLU A 22 -8.47 20.25 33.17
C GLU A 22 -8.96 18.97 32.48
N GLY A 23 -8.07 17.99 32.30
CA GLY A 23 -8.35 16.74 31.61
C GLY A 23 -8.28 16.75 30.08
N GLN A 24 -7.98 17.89 29.47
CA GLN A 24 -7.75 17.93 28.02
C GLN A 24 -6.35 17.41 27.69
N LEU A 25 -6.28 16.41 26.80
CA LEU A 25 -5.02 15.94 26.25
C LEU A 25 -4.36 17.10 25.49
N VAL A 26 -3.11 17.38 25.78
CA VAL A 26 -2.27 18.29 24.98
C VAL A 26 -1.54 17.41 23.99
N PRO A 27 -1.61 17.68 22.70
CA PRO A 27 -0.65 17.16 21.76
C PRO A 27 0.71 17.62 22.21
N GLN A 28 1.62 16.70 22.36
CA GLN A 28 2.97 17.04 22.78
C GLN A 28 3.67 17.82 21.69
N VAL A 29 4.10 18.98 22.02
CA VAL A 29 5.21 19.59 21.29
C VAL A 29 6.45 18.85 21.75
N LEU A 30 7.00 18.07 20.85
CA LEU A 30 8.26 17.41 21.09
C LEU A 30 9.33 18.49 21.21
N GLY A 31 9.92 18.59 22.36
CA GLY A 31 10.95 19.56 22.68
C GLY A 31 11.86 19.05 23.79
N THR A 32 12.83 19.86 24.17
CA THR A 32 13.69 19.56 25.28
C THR A 32 13.38 20.56 26.42
N ASP A 33 13.13 20.00 27.59
CA ASP A 33 13.18 20.73 28.85
C ASP A 33 14.64 20.73 29.29
N THR A 34 15.32 21.86 29.13
CA THR A 34 16.76 21.99 29.39
C THR A 34 17.07 22.43 30.78
N ASP A 35 16.12 23.02 31.51
CA ASP A 35 16.30 23.52 32.86
C ASP A 35 15.54 22.72 33.94
N GLY A 36 14.69 21.76 33.51
CA GLY A 36 13.97 20.83 34.40
C GLY A 36 12.75 21.45 35.07
N ASP A 37 12.19 22.50 34.50
CA ASP A 37 11.00 23.19 35.04
C ASP A 37 9.68 22.53 34.58
N GLY A 38 9.77 21.50 33.71
CA GLY A 38 8.63 20.77 33.14
C GLY A 38 8.01 21.43 31.90
N LEU A 39 8.57 22.53 31.43
CA LEU A 39 8.22 23.20 30.18
C LEU A 39 9.22 22.86 29.08
N LEU A 40 8.82 22.97 27.85
CA LEU A 40 9.69 22.73 26.71
C LEU A 40 10.33 24.06 26.28
N ASP A 41 11.66 24.18 26.41
CA ASP A 41 12.40 25.41 26.06
C ASP A 41 12.52 25.58 24.54
N ALA A 42 12.60 24.51 23.83
CA ALA A 42 12.71 24.53 22.37
C ALA A 42 12.03 23.29 21.75
N PRO A 43 11.44 23.43 20.56
CA PRO A 43 10.95 22.28 19.83
C PRO A 43 12.09 21.31 19.53
N ALA A 44 11.85 20.01 19.65
CA ALA A 44 12.81 19.01 19.25
C ALA A 44 13.07 19.15 17.74
N VAL A 45 14.33 19.33 17.40
CA VAL A 45 14.77 19.39 16.01
C VAL A 45 15.81 18.30 15.80
N GLN A 46 15.52 17.41 14.87
CA GLN A 46 16.44 16.38 14.44
C GLN A 46 16.57 16.42 12.92
N SER A 47 17.77 16.21 12.42
CA SER A 47 18.03 16.20 10.99
C SER A 47 18.74 14.90 10.60
N TRP A 48 18.35 14.36 9.46
CA TRP A 48 18.94 13.16 8.90
C TRP A 48 19.40 13.44 7.48
N SER A 49 20.54 12.86 7.12
CA SER A 49 21.04 12.89 5.76
C SER A 49 21.61 11.53 5.41
N ARG A 50 21.39 11.09 4.17
CA ARG A 50 21.91 9.82 3.67
C ARG A 50 22.28 9.94 2.21
N PHE A 51 23.41 9.35 1.84
CA PHE A 51 23.75 9.15 0.44
C PHE A 51 23.03 7.90 -0.06
N THR A 52 22.21 8.05 -1.10
CA THR A 52 21.40 6.97 -1.70
C THR A 52 21.89 6.71 -3.14
N PRO A 53 22.83 5.78 -3.32
CA PRO A 53 23.36 5.47 -4.65
C PRO A 53 22.34 4.72 -5.50
N ARG A 54 22.44 4.92 -6.81
CA ARG A 54 21.82 4.07 -7.83
C ARG A 54 22.83 3.75 -8.90
N VAL A 55 22.95 2.46 -9.24
CA VAL A 55 23.81 1.98 -10.33
C VAL A 55 22.97 1.05 -11.20
N GLY A 56 23.02 1.23 -12.51
CA GLY A 56 22.30 0.39 -13.47
C GLY A 56 23.20 0.04 -14.64
N LEU A 57 23.02 -1.14 -15.18
CA LEU A 57 23.62 -1.65 -16.40
C LEU A 57 22.52 -2.10 -17.34
N GLU A 58 22.63 -1.71 -18.59
CA GLU A 58 21.72 -2.13 -19.66
C GLU A 58 22.57 -2.75 -20.79
N TYR A 59 22.12 -3.88 -21.30
CA TYR A 59 22.78 -4.57 -22.39
C TYR A 59 21.77 -4.89 -23.48
N GLN A 60 21.89 -4.20 -24.61
CA GLN A 60 21.12 -4.48 -25.81
C GLN A 60 21.74 -5.68 -26.52
N PHE A 61 21.08 -6.86 -26.42
CA PHE A 61 21.55 -8.07 -27.07
C PHE A 61 21.36 -8.00 -28.59
N ASP A 62 20.17 -7.58 -28.99
CA ASP A 62 19.80 -7.26 -30.37
C ASP A 62 18.68 -6.19 -30.37
N PRO A 63 18.22 -5.68 -31.52
CA PRO A 63 17.17 -4.65 -31.54
C PRO A 63 15.87 -5.01 -30.84
N SER A 64 15.59 -6.30 -30.64
CA SER A 64 14.35 -6.80 -30.03
C SER A 64 14.50 -7.26 -28.58
N MET A 65 15.73 -7.32 -28.05
CA MET A 65 15.98 -7.88 -26.72
C MET A 65 17.02 -7.10 -25.93
N MET A 66 16.65 -6.67 -24.73
CA MET A 66 17.50 -5.95 -23.78
C MET A 66 17.47 -6.62 -22.42
N PHE A 67 18.63 -6.73 -21.79
CA PHE A 67 18.79 -7.13 -20.39
C PHE A 67 19.21 -5.93 -19.56
N PHE A 68 18.75 -5.90 -18.31
CA PHE A 68 19.18 -4.88 -17.36
C PHE A 68 19.44 -5.47 -15.98
N ALA A 69 20.30 -4.80 -15.24
CA ALA A 69 20.50 -5.04 -13.81
C ALA A 69 20.64 -3.71 -13.11
N SER A 70 20.04 -3.55 -11.95
CA SER A 70 20.16 -2.34 -11.15
C SER A 70 20.31 -2.64 -9.66
N TYR A 71 21.04 -1.76 -8.99
CA TYR A 71 21.04 -1.62 -7.54
C TYR A 71 20.64 -0.20 -7.19
N SER A 72 19.78 -0.04 -6.21
CA SER A 72 19.43 1.27 -5.69
C SER A 72 19.22 1.21 -4.17
N GLN A 73 19.57 2.30 -3.49
CA GLN A 73 19.27 2.49 -2.10
C GLN A 73 18.30 3.66 -1.93
N GLY A 74 17.25 3.46 -1.16
CA GLY A 74 16.31 4.48 -0.73
C GLY A 74 16.33 4.65 0.78
N PHE A 75 15.83 5.78 1.29
CA PHE A 75 15.58 5.95 2.71
C PHE A 75 14.34 6.81 2.95
N LYS A 76 13.67 6.56 4.06
CA LYS A 76 12.66 7.42 4.66
C LYS A 76 13.28 8.05 5.91
N SER A 77 13.18 9.36 6.07
CA SER A 77 13.77 10.04 7.21
C SER A 77 13.24 9.50 8.54
N GLY A 78 14.04 9.65 9.58
CA GLY A 78 13.51 9.55 10.92
C GLY A 78 12.42 10.60 11.16
N THR A 79 11.66 10.40 12.20
CA THR A 79 10.57 11.30 12.60
C THR A 79 10.30 11.15 14.09
N PHE A 80 9.50 12.06 14.62
CA PHE A 80 8.95 11.95 15.97
C PHE A 80 7.57 11.31 15.93
N ASN A 81 7.19 10.63 17.01
CA ASN A 81 5.85 10.11 17.15
C ASN A 81 4.84 11.26 17.32
N PRO A 82 3.95 11.51 16.35
CA PRO A 82 2.99 12.62 16.43
C PRO A 82 1.87 12.38 17.45
N ARG A 83 1.80 11.17 18.00
CA ARG A 83 0.79 10.75 18.99
C ARG A 83 1.39 10.43 20.35
N ALA A 84 2.67 10.74 20.55
CA ALA A 84 3.31 10.51 21.83
C ALA A 84 2.60 11.28 22.96
N THR A 85 2.38 10.60 24.06
CA THR A 85 1.83 11.20 25.29
C THR A 85 2.91 11.70 26.24
N ILE A 86 4.14 11.29 25.98
CA ILE A 86 5.35 11.69 26.73
C ILE A 86 6.44 12.12 25.75
N ASN A 87 7.44 12.83 26.22
CA ASN A 87 8.64 13.11 25.45
C ASN A 87 9.37 11.80 25.14
N GLU A 88 9.46 11.46 23.86
CA GLU A 88 10.24 10.33 23.38
C GLU A 88 11.21 10.79 22.28
N PRO A 89 12.38 10.13 22.20
CA PRO A 89 13.31 10.42 21.11
C PRO A 89 12.67 10.09 19.76
N GLY A 90 13.09 10.81 18.74
CA GLY A 90 12.71 10.46 17.36
C GLY A 90 13.30 9.11 16.94
N VAL A 91 12.64 8.46 16.01
CA VAL A 91 13.11 7.20 15.41
C VAL A 91 14.14 7.46 14.31
N ASN A 92 15.00 6.49 14.05
CA ASN A 92 15.99 6.52 12.98
C ASN A 92 15.34 6.42 11.59
N PRO A 93 16.06 6.84 10.53
CA PRO A 93 15.62 6.58 9.16
C PRO A 93 15.48 5.08 8.85
N GLU A 94 14.50 4.73 8.07
CA GLU A 94 14.41 3.44 7.41
C GLU A 94 15.27 3.43 6.15
N VAL A 95 15.81 2.29 5.78
CA VAL A 95 16.63 2.11 4.58
C VAL A 95 16.17 0.91 3.80
N VAL A 96 16.09 1.08 2.49
CA VAL A 96 15.80 -0.01 1.56
C VAL A 96 16.95 -0.14 0.55
N ASP A 97 17.55 -1.32 0.51
CA ASP A 97 18.48 -1.73 -0.53
C ASP A 97 17.75 -2.64 -1.51
N SER A 98 17.75 -2.30 -2.80
CA SER A 98 17.01 -3.01 -3.84
C SER A 98 17.91 -3.44 -4.97
N PHE A 99 17.77 -4.69 -5.39
CA PHE A 99 18.40 -5.28 -6.57
C PHE A 99 17.32 -5.72 -7.55
N GLU A 100 17.56 -5.43 -8.82
CA GLU A 100 16.69 -5.85 -9.92
C GLU A 100 17.52 -6.43 -11.06
N LEU A 101 17.00 -7.49 -11.67
CA LEU A 101 17.53 -8.10 -12.88
C LEU A 101 16.36 -8.38 -13.82
N GLY A 102 16.46 -7.95 -15.07
CA GLY A 102 15.34 -8.16 -15.97
C GLY A 102 15.70 -8.25 -17.44
N MET A 103 14.68 -8.61 -18.19
CA MET A 103 14.70 -8.70 -19.65
C MET A 103 13.47 -8.00 -20.21
N LYS A 104 13.67 -7.20 -21.25
CA LYS A 104 12.59 -6.65 -22.09
C LYS A 104 12.78 -7.15 -23.50
N SER A 105 11.73 -7.73 -24.08
CA SER A 105 11.87 -8.37 -25.39
C SER A 105 10.61 -8.28 -26.24
N ASP A 106 10.81 -8.01 -27.52
CA ASP A 106 9.86 -8.25 -28.60
C ASP A 106 10.25 -9.60 -29.24
N LEU A 107 9.69 -10.70 -28.72
CA LEU A 107 10.02 -12.07 -29.16
C LEU A 107 9.57 -12.33 -30.61
N SER A 108 8.57 -11.60 -31.07
CA SER A 108 8.13 -11.54 -32.45
C SER A 108 7.34 -10.24 -32.68
N ASP A 109 6.94 -9.98 -33.93
CA ASP A 109 6.07 -8.83 -34.27
C ASP A 109 4.73 -8.85 -33.53
N THR A 110 4.34 -10.00 -32.96
CA THR A 110 3.05 -10.18 -32.27
C THR A 110 3.19 -10.52 -30.79
N LEU A 111 4.41 -10.69 -30.27
CA LEU A 111 4.62 -11.12 -28.89
C LEU A 111 5.72 -10.31 -28.22
N ARG A 112 5.33 -9.52 -27.23
CA ARG A 112 6.22 -8.83 -26.27
C ARG A 112 6.19 -9.54 -24.93
N LEU A 113 7.36 -9.73 -24.33
CA LEU A 113 7.52 -10.32 -23.01
C LEU A 113 8.58 -9.56 -22.21
N ASN A 114 8.21 -9.08 -21.04
CA ASN A 114 9.10 -8.49 -20.06
C ASN A 114 9.10 -9.35 -18.80
N VAL A 115 10.27 -9.55 -18.23
CA VAL A 115 10.43 -10.28 -16.96
C VAL A 115 11.38 -9.50 -16.08
N THR A 116 11.02 -9.32 -14.81
CA THR A 116 11.86 -8.71 -13.78
C THR A 116 11.93 -9.64 -12.58
N LEU A 117 13.12 -9.87 -12.07
CA LEU A 117 13.37 -10.49 -10.77
C LEU A 117 13.89 -9.40 -9.85
N PHE A 118 13.42 -9.37 -8.61
CA PHE A 118 13.84 -8.38 -7.65
C PHE A 118 14.10 -8.98 -6.27
N SER A 119 14.93 -8.30 -5.51
CA SER A 119 15.15 -8.57 -4.09
C SER A 119 15.38 -7.25 -3.39
N TYR A 120 14.77 -7.04 -2.22
CA TYR A 120 15.09 -5.92 -1.37
C TYR A 120 15.23 -6.32 0.10
N ASP A 121 16.10 -5.59 0.80
CA ASP A 121 16.25 -5.60 2.25
C ASP A 121 15.79 -4.25 2.80
N HIS A 122 14.96 -4.26 3.84
CA HIS A 122 14.41 -3.08 4.49
C HIS A 122 14.80 -3.07 5.96
N SER A 123 15.76 -2.23 6.29
CA SER A 123 16.34 -2.10 7.63
C SER A 123 15.70 -0.95 8.41
N ASP A 124 15.73 -1.07 9.74
CA ASP A 124 15.23 -0.04 10.67
C ASP A 124 13.78 0.37 10.40
N ARG A 125 12.92 -0.56 9.99
CA ARG A 125 11.55 -0.28 9.62
C ARG A 125 10.79 0.38 10.77
N GLN A 126 10.20 1.54 10.52
CA GLN A 126 9.40 2.29 11.47
C GLN A 126 8.01 1.66 11.57
N TYR A 127 7.63 1.33 12.77
CA TYR A 127 6.33 0.72 13.07
C TYR A 127 5.66 1.47 14.23
N ILE A 128 4.35 1.70 14.10
CA ILE A 128 3.53 2.23 15.19
C ILE A 128 2.82 1.06 15.85
N GLY A 129 3.31 0.68 17.01
CA GLY A 129 2.69 -0.36 17.84
C GLY A 129 1.81 0.25 18.93
N VAL A 130 1.12 -0.63 19.65
CA VAL A 130 0.34 -0.29 20.84
C VAL A 130 1.02 -0.93 22.04
N GLU A 131 1.45 -0.11 22.97
CA GLU A 131 2.16 -0.53 24.18
C GLU A 131 1.38 -0.11 25.42
N GLY A 132 1.59 -0.80 26.55
CA GLY A 132 0.99 -0.49 27.83
C GLY A 132 0.32 -1.68 28.49
N ASP A 133 -0.53 -1.43 29.46
CA ASP A 133 -1.26 -2.48 30.16
C ASP A 133 -2.51 -2.86 29.35
N LEU A 134 -2.48 -4.02 28.70
CA LEU A 134 -3.59 -4.54 27.91
C LEU A 134 -4.86 -4.82 28.73
N SER A 135 -4.72 -4.88 30.07
CA SER A 135 -5.88 -5.02 30.97
C SER A 135 -6.55 -3.68 31.28
N ASP A 136 -5.90 -2.56 31.00
CA ASP A 136 -6.42 -1.20 31.12
C ASP A 136 -6.36 -0.45 29.78
N PRO A 137 -7.43 -0.43 28.99
CA PRO A 137 -7.46 0.25 27.71
C PRO A 137 -7.14 1.75 27.78
N THR A 138 -7.24 2.36 28.97
CA THR A 138 -6.89 3.77 29.18
C THR A 138 -5.38 3.99 29.36
N ALA A 139 -4.64 2.92 29.63
CA ALA A 139 -3.18 2.93 29.76
C ALA A 139 -2.46 2.55 28.46
N LEU A 140 -3.18 2.26 27.39
CA LEU A 140 -2.59 1.96 26.09
C LEU A 140 -2.11 3.23 25.39
N ASP A 141 -0.95 3.16 24.79
CA ASP A 141 -0.31 4.26 24.06
C ASP A 141 0.24 3.78 22.72
N GLN A 142 0.20 4.66 21.73
CA GLN A 142 0.78 4.37 20.41
C GLN A 142 2.23 4.84 20.37
N ARG A 143 3.14 3.89 20.15
CA ARG A 143 4.57 4.12 20.11
C ARG A 143 5.12 3.90 18.71
N LEU A 144 5.87 4.88 18.23
CA LEU A 144 6.65 4.76 17.00
C LEU A 144 8.06 4.28 17.34
N ARG A 145 8.51 3.19 16.72
CA ARG A 145 9.85 2.61 16.93
C ARG A 145 10.43 2.12 15.61
N ASN A 146 11.76 2.00 15.55
CA ASN A 146 12.41 1.15 14.55
C ASN A 146 12.31 -0.29 15.09
N ALA A 147 11.40 -1.07 14.58
CA ALA A 147 10.96 -2.29 15.24
C ALA A 147 11.16 -3.56 14.42
N ALA A 148 11.52 -3.45 13.14
CA ALA A 148 11.65 -4.62 12.29
C ALA A 148 12.73 -4.47 11.22
N GLU A 149 13.31 -5.61 10.84
CA GLU A 149 14.02 -5.79 9.57
C GLU A 149 13.22 -6.75 8.71
N THR A 150 13.00 -6.40 7.46
CA THR A 150 12.22 -7.21 6.53
C THR A 150 12.96 -7.35 5.21
N ALA A 151 12.62 -8.39 4.46
CA ALA A 151 13.09 -8.57 3.09
C ALA A 151 11.97 -9.05 2.20
N ALA A 152 12.13 -8.88 0.92
CA ALA A 152 11.33 -9.59 -0.05
C ALA A 152 12.12 -9.95 -1.30
N THR A 153 11.73 -11.06 -1.90
CA THR A 153 12.17 -11.48 -3.22
C THR A 153 10.96 -11.73 -4.09
N GLY A 154 11.08 -11.49 -5.38
CA GLY A 154 9.93 -11.71 -6.24
C GLY A 154 10.25 -11.70 -7.72
N ALA A 155 9.19 -11.89 -8.49
CA ALA A 155 9.23 -11.87 -9.94
C ALA A 155 8.01 -11.17 -10.51
N GLU A 156 8.21 -10.41 -11.58
CA GLU A 156 7.14 -9.79 -12.36
C GLU A 156 7.25 -10.24 -13.81
N LEU A 157 6.11 -10.53 -14.41
CA LEU A 157 5.98 -10.88 -15.82
C LEU A 157 4.91 -10.02 -16.45
N GLU A 158 5.23 -9.39 -17.56
CA GLU A 158 4.29 -8.67 -18.42
C GLU A 158 4.37 -9.24 -19.84
N MET A 159 3.22 -9.52 -20.43
CA MET A 159 3.12 -10.04 -21.78
C MET A 159 2.02 -9.31 -22.56
N THR A 160 2.33 -8.91 -23.77
CA THR A 160 1.35 -8.49 -24.77
C THR A 160 1.43 -9.46 -25.95
N TRP A 161 0.31 -10.08 -26.29
CA TRP A 161 0.21 -11.00 -27.39
C TRP A 161 -0.92 -10.64 -28.36
N ILE A 162 -0.57 -10.28 -29.58
CA ILE A 162 -1.49 -10.07 -30.69
C ILE A 162 -1.76 -11.45 -31.32
N ALA A 163 -2.82 -12.14 -30.86
CA ALA A 163 -3.14 -13.50 -31.26
C ALA A 163 -3.71 -13.55 -32.69
N SER A 164 -4.36 -12.47 -33.12
CA SER A 164 -4.82 -12.26 -34.51
C SER A 164 -4.96 -10.76 -34.77
N GLU A 165 -5.30 -10.37 -35.99
CA GLU A 165 -5.58 -8.98 -36.37
C GLU A 165 -6.65 -8.33 -35.47
N ASN A 166 -7.54 -9.13 -34.89
CA ASN A 166 -8.67 -8.68 -34.10
C ASN A 166 -8.58 -9.00 -32.61
N LEU A 167 -7.59 -9.79 -32.15
CA LEU A 167 -7.54 -10.29 -30.79
C LEU A 167 -6.16 -10.05 -30.15
N GLN A 168 -6.16 -9.32 -29.06
CA GLN A 168 -4.97 -9.05 -28.24
C GLN A 168 -5.22 -9.53 -26.80
N PHE A 169 -4.19 -10.11 -26.21
CA PHE A 169 -4.12 -10.43 -24.79
C PHE A 169 -3.01 -9.60 -24.14
N ASP A 170 -3.30 -9.04 -22.98
CA ASP A 170 -2.31 -8.42 -22.08
C ASP A 170 -2.37 -9.17 -20.76
N VAL A 171 -1.22 -9.67 -20.32
CA VAL A 171 -1.07 -10.47 -19.10
C VAL A 171 -0.05 -9.78 -18.18
N ALA A 172 -0.37 -9.68 -16.90
CA ALA A 172 0.57 -9.31 -15.86
C ALA A 172 0.49 -10.34 -14.73
N TYR A 173 1.64 -10.79 -14.24
CA TYR A 173 1.76 -11.67 -13.09
C TYR A 173 2.83 -11.14 -12.17
N GLY A 174 2.54 -11.08 -10.88
CA GLY A 174 3.47 -10.71 -9.81
C GLY A 174 3.51 -11.81 -8.75
N TYR A 175 4.71 -12.14 -8.34
CA TYR A 175 5.01 -13.00 -7.21
C TYR A 175 5.91 -12.26 -6.25
N ILE A 176 5.62 -12.33 -4.94
CA ILE A 176 6.44 -11.77 -3.88
C ILE A 176 6.47 -12.72 -2.68
N ASP A 177 7.67 -13.04 -2.23
CA ASP A 177 7.93 -13.76 -0.98
C ASP A 177 8.50 -12.75 0.02
N PHE A 178 7.73 -12.48 1.09
CA PHE A 178 8.05 -11.51 2.13
C PHE A 178 8.51 -12.20 3.40
N GLU A 179 9.62 -11.75 3.96
CA GLU A 179 10.24 -12.30 5.17
C GLU A 179 10.43 -11.20 6.23
N ILE A 180 10.11 -11.53 7.47
CA ILE A 180 10.47 -10.72 8.64
C ILE A 180 11.75 -11.32 9.23
N LYS A 181 12.88 -10.61 9.07
CA LYS A 181 14.19 -11.07 9.55
C LYS A 181 14.42 -10.78 11.02
N GLU A 182 14.03 -9.59 11.47
CA GLU A 182 14.03 -9.19 12.87
C GLU A 182 12.69 -8.56 13.24
N ASN A 183 12.18 -8.87 14.42
CA ASN A 183 10.85 -8.49 14.87
C ASN A 183 10.86 -8.07 16.34
N ASN A 184 11.03 -6.78 16.54
CA ASN A 184 10.99 -6.13 17.85
C ASN A 184 9.72 -5.27 18.03
N ALA A 185 8.75 -5.44 17.12
CA ALA A 185 7.47 -4.75 17.17
C ALA A 185 6.61 -5.26 18.33
N ILE A 186 5.79 -4.36 18.87
CA ILE A 186 4.80 -4.68 19.91
C ILE A 186 3.44 -4.12 19.44
N PRO A 187 2.45 -4.98 19.15
CA PRO A 187 2.56 -6.45 19.05
C PRO A 187 3.50 -6.89 17.90
N PRO A 188 4.04 -8.12 17.96
CA PRO A 188 4.92 -8.63 16.90
C PRO A 188 4.22 -8.64 15.53
N LEU A 189 4.96 -8.31 14.48
CA LEU A 189 4.49 -8.44 13.09
C LEU A 189 4.36 -9.91 12.73
N ILE A 190 3.33 -10.26 11.98
CA ILE A 190 3.10 -11.62 11.46
C ILE A 190 3.23 -11.70 9.94
N GLY A 191 3.27 -10.56 9.27
CA GLY A 191 3.42 -10.46 7.82
C GLY A 191 3.40 -9.01 7.33
N SER A 192 3.22 -8.84 6.03
CA SER A 192 3.02 -7.54 5.40
C SER A 192 1.55 -7.35 5.07
N ALA A 193 0.99 -6.21 5.45
CA ALA A 193 -0.40 -5.90 5.13
C ALA A 193 -0.57 -5.57 3.64
N SER A 194 -1.72 -5.98 3.10
CA SER A 194 -2.12 -5.73 1.70
C SER A 194 -1.10 -6.21 0.64
N THR A 195 -0.32 -7.23 0.98
CA THR A 195 0.74 -7.79 0.13
C THR A 195 0.40 -9.25 -0.19
N PRO A 196 -0.47 -9.52 -1.19
CA PRO A 196 -0.73 -10.88 -1.63
C PRO A 196 0.54 -11.48 -2.27
N GLU A 197 0.84 -12.73 -1.96
CA GLU A 197 1.99 -13.45 -2.53
C GLU A 197 1.91 -13.55 -4.07
N ASN A 198 0.70 -13.76 -4.58
CA ASN A 198 0.45 -13.91 -6.01
C ASN A 198 -0.62 -12.92 -6.49
N THR A 199 -0.31 -12.23 -7.58
CA THR A 199 -1.26 -11.40 -8.32
C THR A 199 -1.27 -11.79 -9.78
N PHE A 200 -2.45 -11.81 -10.40
CA PHE A 200 -2.57 -12.08 -11.82
C PHE A 200 -3.60 -11.16 -12.45
N ASN A 201 -3.30 -10.65 -13.63
CA ASN A 201 -4.23 -9.86 -14.44
C ASN A 201 -4.17 -10.34 -15.89
N LEU A 202 -5.34 -10.58 -16.48
CA LEU A 202 -5.50 -10.89 -17.89
C LEU A 202 -6.53 -9.95 -18.50
N ASN A 203 -6.13 -9.25 -19.55
CA ASN A 203 -7.04 -8.53 -20.43
C ASN A 203 -7.10 -9.20 -21.79
N ALA A 204 -8.31 -9.42 -22.30
CA ALA A 204 -8.55 -9.83 -23.67
C ALA A 204 -9.34 -8.73 -24.40
N ASN A 205 -8.77 -8.21 -25.47
CA ASN A 205 -9.37 -7.17 -26.30
C ASN A 205 -9.71 -7.78 -27.67
N TYR A 206 -10.99 -7.72 -28.05
CA TYR A 206 -11.44 -8.18 -29.33
C TYR A 206 -12.09 -7.04 -30.12
N PHE A 207 -11.58 -6.80 -31.32
CA PHE A 207 -12.01 -5.72 -32.23
C PHE A 207 -12.84 -6.32 -33.35
N LEU A 208 -14.04 -5.80 -33.56
CA LEU A 208 -14.96 -6.28 -34.56
C LEU A 208 -15.43 -5.12 -35.45
N GLU A 209 -15.00 -5.11 -36.69
CA GLU A 209 -15.51 -4.21 -37.71
C GLU A 209 -16.85 -4.73 -38.24
N THR A 210 -17.85 -3.87 -38.31
CA THR A 210 -19.17 -4.21 -38.85
C THR A 210 -19.64 -3.16 -39.86
N SER A 211 -20.67 -3.49 -40.64
CA SER A 211 -21.25 -2.57 -41.59
C SER A 211 -21.98 -1.37 -40.96
N PHE A 212 -22.17 -1.34 -39.65
CA PHE A 212 -22.83 -0.26 -38.90
C PHE A 212 -21.94 0.41 -37.85
N GLY A 213 -20.65 0.08 -37.84
CA GLY A 213 -19.66 0.65 -36.92
C GLY A 213 -18.77 -0.41 -36.29
N ASP A 214 -17.82 0.04 -35.49
CA ASP A 214 -16.81 -0.78 -34.86
C ASP A 214 -17.22 -1.15 -33.42
N ILE A 215 -16.96 -2.38 -33.04
CA ILE A 215 -17.23 -2.87 -31.68
C ILE A 215 -15.93 -3.35 -31.06
N THR A 216 -15.61 -2.83 -29.88
CA THR A 216 -14.52 -3.32 -29.04
C THR A 216 -15.11 -4.05 -27.85
N PHE A 217 -14.74 -5.31 -27.68
CA PHE A 217 -15.03 -6.08 -26.48
C PHE A 217 -13.77 -6.17 -25.63
N ASN A 218 -13.94 -5.97 -24.33
CA ASN A 218 -12.86 -6.21 -23.36
C ASN A 218 -13.38 -7.16 -22.28
N ALA A 219 -12.57 -8.18 -21.97
CA ALA A 219 -12.74 -9.04 -20.80
C ALA A 219 -11.49 -8.95 -19.95
N ASN A 220 -11.67 -8.64 -18.68
CA ASN A 220 -10.59 -8.58 -17.71
C ASN A 220 -10.85 -9.61 -16.62
N TYR A 221 -9.82 -10.38 -16.28
CA TYR A 221 -9.78 -11.23 -15.09
C TYR A 221 -8.64 -10.75 -14.21
N TYR A 222 -8.94 -10.52 -12.93
CA TYR A 222 -8.00 -10.10 -11.90
C TYR A 222 -8.06 -11.07 -10.73
N TYR A 223 -6.90 -11.51 -10.24
CA TYR A 223 -6.77 -12.42 -9.11
C TYR A 223 -5.75 -11.90 -8.11
N ARG A 224 -6.03 -12.08 -6.83
CA ARG A 224 -5.09 -11.95 -5.71
C ARG A 224 -5.16 -13.21 -4.85
N SER A 225 -4.00 -13.70 -4.37
CA SER A 225 -3.98 -14.66 -3.26
C SER A 225 -4.45 -13.98 -1.97
N ASP A 226 -4.64 -14.78 -0.93
CA ASP A 226 -4.94 -14.29 0.42
C ASP A 226 -3.87 -13.32 0.93
N TYR A 227 -4.27 -12.40 1.80
CA TYR A 227 -3.36 -11.43 2.41
C TYR A 227 -3.92 -10.86 3.70
N LEU A 228 -3.01 -10.45 4.60
CA LEU A 228 -3.35 -9.75 5.83
C LEU A 228 -3.83 -8.33 5.53
N LEU A 229 -4.82 -7.85 6.28
CA LEU A 229 -5.20 -6.43 6.29
C LEU A 229 -4.42 -5.63 7.32
N PHE A 230 -3.83 -6.32 8.33
CA PHE A 230 -2.94 -5.75 9.34
C PHE A 230 -1.67 -6.58 9.50
N GLU A 231 -0.56 -5.91 9.75
CA GLU A 231 0.75 -6.55 9.85
C GLU A 231 0.96 -7.35 11.14
N ALA A 232 0.18 -7.07 12.17
CA ALA A 232 0.31 -7.67 13.49
C ALA A 232 -0.98 -8.36 13.96
N SER A 233 -1.90 -8.65 13.06
CA SER A 233 -3.18 -9.29 13.39
C SER A 233 -3.64 -10.20 12.25
N ASP A 234 -4.03 -11.43 12.62
CA ASP A 234 -4.69 -12.42 11.78
C ASP A 234 -6.21 -12.47 11.97
N LEU A 235 -6.77 -11.50 12.71
CA LEU A 235 -8.21 -11.46 13.01
C LEU A 235 -9.04 -10.93 11.85
N ILE A 236 -8.40 -10.21 10.94
CA ILE A 236 -9.03 -9.69 9.74
C ILE A 236 -8.07 -9.83 8.56
N GLU A 237 -8.41 -10.70 7.68
CA GLU A 237 -7.66 -11.03 6.46
C GLU A 237 -8.62 -11.11 5.27
N GLN A 238 -8.06 -11.03 4.09
CA GLN A 238 -8.77 -11.22 2.85
C GLN A 238 -8.38 -12.56 2.26
N ASP A 239 -9.36 -13.44 2.11
CA ASP A 239 -9.20 -14.69 1.36
C ASP A 239 -8.82 -14.43 -0.10
N ALA A 240 -8.19 -15.41 -0.74
CA ALA A 240 -7.90 -15.31 -2.16
C ALA A 240 -9.19 -15.10 -2.98
N TYR A 241 -9.16 -14.18 -3.91
CA TYR A 241 -10.32 -13.88 -4.74
C TYR A 241 -9.97 -13.55 -6.19
N GLY A 242 -10.96 -13.68 -7.06
CA GLY A 242 -10.85 -13.32 -8.47
C GLY A 242 -12.08 -12.59 -8.98
N MET A 243 -11.87 -11.53 -9.74
CA MET A 243 -12.94 -10.71 -10.34
C MET A 243 -12.90 -10.77 -11.85
N VAL A 244 -14.09 -10.82 -12.44
CA VAL A 244 -14.29 -10.70 -13.89
C VAL A 244 -14.99 -9.38 -14.20
N ASN A 245 -14.41 -8.60 -15.10
CA ASN A 245 -15.00 -7.39 -15.63
C ASN A 245 -15.19 -7.55 -17.15
N LEU A 246 -16.33 -7.11 -17.66
CA LEU A 246 -16.63 -7.14 -19.08
C LEU A 246 -17.01 -5.76 -19.58
N SER A 247 -16.59 -5.42 -20.78
CA SER A 247 -17.12 -4.25 -21.46
C SER A 247 -17.29 -4.49 -22.97
N ALA A 248 -18.25 -3.78 -23.53
CA ALA A 248 -18.44 -3.67 -24.96
C ALA A 248 -18.67 -2.20 -25.32
N ARG A 249 -17.93 -1.70 -26.29
CA ARG A 249 -18.06 -0.35 -26.82
C ARG A 249 -18.31 -0.42 -28.32
N TRP A 250 -19.38 0.19 -28.73
CA TRP A 250 -19.70 0.40 -30.15
C TRP A 250 -19.49 1.88 -30.51
N GLU A 251 -18.97 2.12 -31.71
CA GLU A 251 -18.84 3.45 -32.31
C GLU A 251 -19.32 3.37 -33.77
N SER A 252 -20.18 4.33 -34.18
CA SER A 252 -20.71 4.36 -35.54
C SER A 252 -19.61 4.63 -36.57
N ILE A 253 -19.82 4.26 -37.85
CA ILE A 253 -18.84 4.47 -38.94
C ILE A 253 -18.41 5.92 -39.03
N GLU A 254 -19.34 6.86 -38.88
CA GLU A 254 -19.06 8.28 -38.92
C GLU A 254 -18.46 8.85 -37.63
N GLY A 255 -18.41 8.06 -36.55
CA GLY A 255 -17.90 8.43 -35.26
C GLY A 255 -18.82 9.30 -34.41
N ASP A 256 -20.02 9.63 -34.93
CA ASP A 256 -20.98 10.52 -34.29
C ASP A 256 -21.62 9.89 -33.04
N TRP A 257 -22.00 8.62 -33.16
CA TRP A 257 -22.67 7.89 -32.12
C TRP A 257 -21.73 6.88 -31.44
N TYR A 258 -21.87 6.74 -30.16
CA TYR A 258 -21.24 5.65 -29.43
C TYR A 258 -22.14 5.12 -28.32
N ALA A 259 -22.00 3.85 -28.05
CA ALA A 259 -22.65 3.18 -26.92
C ALA A 259 -21.62 2.34 -26.19
N GLY A 260 -21.74 2.25 -24.87
CA GLY A 260 -20.87 1.44 -24.04
C GLY A 260 -21.66 0.70 -22.96
N LEU A 261 -21.39 -0.58 -22.80
CA LEU A 261 -21.87 -1.40 -21.68
C LEU A 261 -20.66 -1.85 -20.89
N HIS A 262 -20.66 -1.60 -19.59
CA HIS A 262 -19.60 -2.02 -18.67
C HIS A 262 -20.22 -2.78 -17.51
N VAL A 263 -19.72 -3.97 -17.24
CA VAL A 263 -20.08 -4.77 -16.08
C VAL A 263 -18.81 -4.99 -15.26
N LYS A 264 -18.76 -4.43 -14.07
CA LYS A 264 -17.69 -4.67 -13.11
C LYS A 264 -18.14 -5.73 -12.12
N ASN A 265 -17.20 -6.52 -11.66
CA ASN A 265 -17.44 -7.59 -10.71
C ASN A 265 -18.62 -8.50 -11.17
N LEU A 266 -18.48 -9.08 -12.35
CA LEU A 266 -19.55 -9.88 -12.97
C LEU A 266 -20.03 -11.04 -12.09
N THR A 267 -19.11 -11.64 -11.35
CA THR A 267 -19.37 -12.78 -10.45
C THR A 267 -19.99 -12.37 -9.11
N ASP A 268 -20.06 -11.05 -8.84
CA ASP A 268 -20.55 -10.48 -7.57
C ASP A 268 -19.73 -10.96 -6.37
N GLU A 269 -18.41 -10.98 -6.54
CA GLU A 269 -17.44 -11.37 -5.51
C GLU A 269 -17.47 -10.40 -4.36
N GLU A 270 -17.55 -10.90 -3.12
CA GLU A 270 -17.46 -10.11 -1.90
C GLU A 270 -16.01 -10.16 -1.41
N TYR A 271 -15.36 -9.01 -1.29
CA TYR A 271 -13.98 -8.89 -0.84
C TYR A 271 -13.78 -7.65 0.02
N LEU A 272 -12.80 -7.73 0.93
CA LEU A 272 -12.42 -6.62 1.78
C LEU A 272 -11.35 -5.76 1.12
N THR A 273 -11.49 -4.45 1.22
CA THR A 273 -10.50 -3.46 0.73
C THR A 273 -9.68 -2.86 1.86
N GLY A 274 -10.06 -3.09 3.09
CA GLY A 274 -9.41 -2.60 4.29
C GLY A 274 -10.26 -2.87 5.52
N GLY A 275 -9.77 -2.45 6.66
CA GLY A 275 -10.50 -2.61 7.91
C GLY A 275 -9.80 -1.97 9.09
N TYR A 276 -10.34 -2.17 10.29
CA TYR A 276 -9.73 -1.83 11.57
C TYR A 276 -9.86 -2.99 12.55
N ASP A 277 -8.77 -3.22 13.27
CA ASP A 277 -8.71 -4.16 14.38
C ASP A 277 -8.58 -3.37 15.69
N PHE A 278 -9.62 -3.41 16.52
CA PHE A 278 -9.66 -2.84 17.86
C PHE A 278 -9.67 -3.91 18.95
N VAL A 279 -9.12 -5.08 18.62
CA VAL A 279 -9.05 -6.23 19.50
C VAL A 279 -7.61 -6.50 19.91
N THR A 280 -7.37 -6.88 21.16
CA THR A 280 -6.11 -7.38 21.64
C THR A 280 -6.26 -8.82 22.14
N ARG A 281 -5.13 -9.51 22.28
CA ARG A 281 -5.07 -10.82 22.94
C ARG A 281 -4.15 -10.69 24.15
N ASP A 282 -4.58 -11.25 25.28
CA ASP A 282 -3.72 -11.42 26.46
C ASP A 282 -2.74 -12.60 26.26
N GLU A 283 -1.86 -12.81 27.25
CA GLU A 283 -0.88 -13.89 27.22
C GLU A 283 -1.52 -15.29 27.17
N ASP A 284 -2.77 -15.43 27.63
CA ASP A 284 -3.55 -16.67 27.61
C ASP A 284 -4.35 -16.83 26.30
N GLY A 285 -4.29 -15.86 25.39
CA GLY A 285 -4.98 -15.85 24.10
C GLY A 285 -6.44 -15.40 24.16
N ASN A 286 -6.90 -14.87 25.30
CA ASN A 286 -8.25 -14.33 25.41
C ASN A 286 -8.33 -12.96 24.74
N PHE A 287 -9.45 -12.72 24.08
CA PHE A 287 -9.72 -11.43 23.47
C PHE A 287 -10.09 -10.37 24.52
N GLY A 288 -9.52 -9.19 24.34
CA GLY A 288 -9.80 -8.00 25.14
C GLY A 288 -9.92 -6.76 24.26
N PRO A 289 -10.34 -5.63 24.86
CA PRO A 289 -10.41 -4.39 24.11
C PRO A 289 -9.00 -3.90 23.70
N GLY A 290 -8.90 -3.45 22.45
CA GLY A 290 -7.71 -2.79 21.93
C GLY A 290 -7.68 -1.30 22.26
N LEU A 291 -6.87 -0.55 21.52
CA LEU A 291 -6.75 0.89 21.66
C LEU A 291 -8.11 1.58 21.56
N GLY A 292 -8.41 2.44 22.53
CA GLY A 292 -9.72 3.13 22.61
C GLY A 292 -10.79 2.34 23.34
N GLY A 293 -10.48 1.17 23.91
CA GLY A 293 -11.41 0.36 24.70
C GLY A 293 -12.48 -0.37 23.88
N ASP A 294 -12.26 -0.55 22.59
CA ASP A 294 -13.16 -1.27 21.70
C ASP A 294 -12.70 -2.74 21.53
N THR A 295 -13.65 -3.62 21.21
CA THR A 295 -13.43 -5.04 20.88
C THR A 295 -13.98 -5.39 19.50
N THR A 296 -14.04 -4.43 18.62
CA THR A 296 -14.71 -4.54 17.31
C THR A 296 -13.72 -4.76 16.19
N LEU A 297 -14.04 -5.66 15.28
CA LEU A 297 -13.43 -5.75 13.95
C LEU A 297 -14.34 -5.02 12.95
N ILE A 298 -13.74 -4.18 12.12
CA ILE A 298 -14.46 -3.42 11.09
C ILE A 298 -13.85 -3.76 9.75
N GLY A 299 -14.65 -4.29 8.82
CA GLY A 299 -14.25 -4.56 7.43
C GLY A 299 -14.92 -3.59 6.46
N TYR A 300 -14.18 -3.13 5.47
CA TYR A 300 -14.67 -2.35 4.34
C TYR A 300 -14.73 -3.22 3.11
N TYR A 301 -15.93 -3.42 2.57
CA TYR A 301 -16.12 -4.20 1.37
C TYR A 301 -15.81 -3.40 0.10
N GLY A 302 -15.35 -4.10 -0.92
CA GLY A 302 -15.25 -3.58 -2.27
C GLY A 302 -16.62 -3.41 -2.94
N ASP A 303 -16.61 -2.80 -4.12
CA ASP A 303 -17.85 -2.57 -4.87
C ASP A 303 -18.51 -3.89 -5.30
N PRO A 304 -19.83 -4.05 -5.11
CA PRO A 304 -20.57 -5.18 -5.65
C PRO A 304 -20.62 -5.10 -7.18
N ARG A 305 -21.24 -6.10 -7.82
CA ARG A 305 -21.48 -6.06 -9.25
C ARG A 305 -22.20 -4.76 -9.65
N THR A 306 -21.59 -4.05 -10.59
CA THR A 306 -22.15 -2.82 -11.15
C THR A 306 -22.29 -2.92 -12.66
N VAL A 307 -23.36 -2.34 -13.19
CA VAL A 307 -23.63 -2.28 -14.61
C VAL A 307 -23.82 -0.82 -15.03
N HIS A 308 -23.02 -0.38 -15.99
CA HIS A 308 -23.09 0.97 -16.53
C HIS A 308 -23.36 0.93 -18.01
N LEU A 309 -24.37 1.70 -18.44
CA LEU A 309 -24.71 1.94 -19.85
C LEU A 309 -24.42 3.39 -20.20
N THR A 310 -23.68 3.60 -21.26
CA THR A 310 -23.38 4.93 -21.82
C THR A 310 -23.91 5.02 -23.22
N LEU A 311 -24.56 6.13 -23.57
CA LEU A 311 -24.94 6.49 -24.94
C LEU A 311 -24.54 7.93 -25.18
N GLY A 312 -23.86 8.20 -26.25
CA GLY A 312 -23.41 9.55 -26.59
C GLY A 312 -23.44 9.84 -28.07
N TYR A 313 -23.54 11.14 -28.34
CA TYR A 313 -23.48 11.73 -29.67
C TYR A 313 -22.47 12.89 -29.70
N ARG A 314 -21.65 12.94 -30.73
CA ARG A 314 -20.68 14.00 -30.97
C ARG A 314 -21.19 14.89 -32.12
N PHE A 315 -21.18 16.19 -31.90
CA PHE A 315 -21.61 17.17 -32.89
C PHE A 315 -20.47 17.58 -33.83
#